data_cc718717ca35398e1796221f64a96689
#
_entry.id   cc718717ca35398e1796221f64a96689
#
_cell.length_a   1.000
_cell.length_b   1.000
_cell.length_c   1.000
_cell.angle_alpha   90.00
_cell.angle_beta   90.00
_cell.angle_gamma   90.00
#
_symmetry.space_group_name_H-M   'P 1'
#
loop_
_entity.id
_entity.type
_entity.pdbx_description
1 polymer ?
#
loop_
_entity_poly.entity_id
_entity_poly.type
_entity_poly.pdbx_seq_one_letter_code
_entity_poly.pdbx_strand_id
1 'polypeptide(L)'
;CQWLCEVVKDIITHYEVDAVHMDDYFYPYPIKGKELPDRVTFEAHPRGFDNINDWRRDNVNRTIQAVSQTIRSVRPEVKFGISPFGIYKTNYEQLYADIVLWAEEGWIDYVAPQIYWPIDSTAASDYATLARWWANAIPPTCEVYTGHAMYRMGEGKQWKVGNEIVRQNVCNQNIEGIDGECYYSAKFVLQQPNALLRKL
;
A
#
# COMPACT_ATOMS: atom_id res chain seq x y z
N CYS A 1 12.54 6.78 13.83
CA CYS A 1 11.22 7.40 13.76
C CYS A 1 11.31 8.94 13.76
N GLN A 2 11.92 9.57 14.77
CA GLN A 2 11.99 11.03 14.90
C GLN A 2 12.52 11.72 13.63
N TRP A 3 13.63 11.26 13.07
CA TRP A 3 14.19 11.82 11.83
C TRP A 3 13.19 11.80 10.65
N LEU A 4 12.44 10.69 10.49
CA LEU A 4 11.41 10.59 9.45
C LEU A 4 10.28 11.61 9.66
N CYS A 5 9.85 11.80 10.91
CA CYS A 5 8.85 12.81 11.26
C CYS A 5 9.35 14.23 10.94
N GLU A 6 10.61 14.55 11.21
CA GLU A 6 11.19 15.86 10.85
C GLU A 6 11.24 16.07 9.34
N VAL A 7 11.58 15.03 8.55
CA VAL A 7 11.56 15.11 7.08
C VAL A 7 10.13 15.34 6.57
N VAL A 8 9.14 14.59 7.07
CA VAL A 8 7.73 14.78 6.67
C VAL A 8 7.25 16.18 7.04
N LYS A 9 7.56 16.64 8.26
CA LYS A 9 7.25 18.00 8.72
C LYS A 9 7.85 19.06 7.82
N ASP A 10 9.13 18.90 7.44
CA ASP A 10 9.80 19.85 6.53
C ASP A 10 9.09 19.92 5.18
N ILE A 11 8.77 18.77 4.58
CA ILE A 11 8.06 18.68 3.30
C ILE A 11 6.71 19.42 3.37
N ILE A 12 5.85 19.06 4.33
CA ILE A 12 4.49 19.62 4.42
C ILE A 12 4.48 21.08 4.86
N THR A 13 5.58 21.59 5.44
CA THR A 13 5.72 22.99 5.82
C THR A 13 6.12 23.86 4.63
N HIS A 14 7.01 23.36 3.78
CA HIS A 14 7.62 24.16 2.70
C HIS A 14 7.01 23.94 1.31
N TYR A 15 6.23 22.87 1.12
CA TYR A 15 5.62 22.52 -0.16
C TYR A 15 4.10 22.39 -0.05
N GLU A 16 3.38 22.91 -1.02
CA GLU A 16 1.92 22.76 -1.14
C GLU A 16 1.58 21.38 -1.69
N VAL A 17 1.64 20.38 -0.82
CA VAL A 17 1.27 18.99 -1.14
C VAL A 17 -0.10 18.65 -0.57
N ASP A 18 -0.89 17.84 -1.28
CA ASP A 18 -2.20 17.38 -0.85
C ASP A 18 -2.12 16.11 0.01
N ALA A 19 -1.04 15.33 -0.17
CA ALA A 19 -0.84 14.10 0.57
C ALA A 19 0.64 13.75 0.75
N VAL A 20 0.93 12.97 1.80
CA VAL A 20 2.17 12.21 1.98
C VAL A 20 1.86 10.75 1.68
N HIS A 21 2.68 10.10 0.86
CA HIS A 21 2.48 8.71 0.45
C HIS A 21 3.72 7.87 0.73
N MET A 22 3.53 6.67 1.29
CA MET A 22 4.60 5.71 1.53
C MET A 22 4.33 4.40 0.80
N ASP A 23 5.42 3.79 0.32
CA ASP A 23 5.43 2.45 -0.28
C ASP A 23 5.42 1.36 0.81
N ASP A 24 5.55 0.07 0.43
CA ASP A 24 5.44 -1.10 1.30
C ASP A 24 6.75 -1.53 1.98
N TYR A 25 7.83 -0.79 1.83
CA TYR A 25 9.17 -1.15 2.34
C TYR A 25 9.38 -0.79 3.82
N PHE A 26 8.53 -1.31 4.71
CA PHE A 26 8.67 -1.08 6.17
C PHE A 26 9.78 -1.95 6.78
N TYR A 27 9.70 -3.25 6.55
CA TYR A 27 10.81 -4.18 6.72
C TYR A 27 11.24 -4.71 5.35
N PRO A 28 12.52 -5.10 5.18
CA PRO A 28 12.96 -5.66 3.90
C PRO A 28 12.25 -6.98 3.60
N TYR A 29 11.99 -7.23 2.33
CA TYR A 29 11.42 -8.50 1.89
C TYR A 29 12.28 -9.67 2.35
N PRO A 30 11.67 -10.80 2.77
CA PRO A 30 12.41 -11.96 3.23
C PRO A 30 13.35 -12.50 2.15
N ILE A 31 14.60 -12.75 2.53
CA ILE A 31 15.58 -13.42 1.70
C ILE A 31 15.76 -14.83 2.25
N LYS A 32 15.57 -15.86 1.37
CA LYS A 32 15.72 -17.27 1.78
C LYS A 32 17.05 -17.52 2.48
N GLY A 33 16.99 -18.06 3.70
CA GLY A 33 18.15 -18.39 4.52
C GLY A 33 18.83 -17.19 5.19
N LYS A 34 18.22 -15.99 5.17
CA LYS A 34 18.70 -14.83 5.92
C LYS A 34 17.65 -14.42 6.95
N GLU A 35 18.07 -14.23 8.17
CA GLU A 35 17.28 -13.62 9.24
C GLU A 35 17.52 -12.10 9.28
N LEU A 36 16.53 -11.37 9.80
CA LEU A 36 16.69 -9.94 10.08
C LEU A 36 17.65 -9.76 11.26
N PRO A 37 18.61 -8.84 11.21
CA PRO A 37 19.65 -8.69 12.24
C PRO A 37 19.16 -7.86 13.45
N ASP A 38 17.93 -8.06 13.90
CA ASP A 38 17.28 -7.27 14.95
C ASP A 38 17.02 -8.06 16.27
N ARG A 39 17.40 -9.35 16.32
CA ARG A 39 17.21 -10.20 17.50
C ARG A 39 17.86 -9.63 18.77
N VAL A 40 19.11 -9.14 18.66
CA VAL A 40 19.81 -8.54 19.80
C VAL A 40 19.08 -7.28 20.29
N THR A 41 18.54 -6.49 19.38
CA THR A 41 17.74 -5.30 19.71
C THR A 41 16.45 -5.68 20.42
N PHE A 42 15.76 -6.72 19.93
CA PHE A 42 14.55 -7.28 20.56
C PHE A 42 14.84 -7.74 21.98
N GLU A 43 15.91 -8.55 22.19
CA GLU A 43 16.29 -9.08 23.52
C GLU A 43 16.63 -7.96 24.50
N ALA A 44 17.29 -6.87 24.02
CA ALA A 44 17.62 -5.72 24.86
C ALA A 44 16.40 -4.83 25.16
N HIS A 45 15.41 -4.78 24.25
CA HIS A 45 14.28 -3.84 24.33
C HIS A 45 12.95 -4.54 23.92
N PRO A 46 12.50 -5.59 24.64
CA PRO A 46 11.31 -6.37 24.23
C PRO A 46 10.00 -5.59 24.41
N ARG A 47 9.97 -4.55 25.22
CA ARG A 47 8.79 -3.72 25.49
C ARG A 47 7.51 -4.51 25.89
N GLY A 48 7.68 -5.67 26.52
CA GLY A 48 6.59 -6.54 26.95
C GLY A 48 6.11 -7.55 25.91
N PHE A 49 6.74 -7.59 24.73
CA PHE A 49 6.45 -8.60 23.72
C PHE A 49 7.27 -9.88 23.97
N ASP A 50 6.61 -11.03 23.92
CA ASP A 50 7.26 -12.35 23.94
C ASP A 50 7.62 -12.85 22.55
N ASN A 51 6.95 -12.29 21.51
CA ASN A 51 7.13 -12.68 20.11
C ASN A 51 7.81 -11.54 19.33
N ILE A 52 8.95 -11.84 18.70
CA ILE A 52 9.70 -10.87 17.89
C ILE A 52 8.89 -10.32 16.71
N ASN A 53 7.97 -11.09 16.11
CA ASN A 53 7.17 -10.63 14.99
C ASN A 53 6.12 -9.59 15.43
N ASP A 54 5.55 -9.76 16.65
CA ASP A 54 4.65 -8.76 17.22
C ASP A 54 5.40 -7.49 17.60
N TRP A 55 6.63 -7.61 18.12
CA TRP A 55 7.51 -6.49 18.38
C TRP A 55 7.89 -5.73 17.09
N ARG A 56 8.13 -6.44 15.98
CA ARG A 56 8.39 -5.83 14.68
C ARG A 56 7.18 -5.05 14.16
N ARG A 57 5.97 -5.62 14.28
CA ARG A 57 4.72 -4.93 13.93
C ARG A 57 4.52 -3.68 14.78
N ASP A 58 4.78 -3.76 16.10
CA ASP A 58 4.74 -2.58 16.96
C ASP A 58 5.73 -1.49 16.53
N ASN A 59 6.94 -1.86 16.08
CA ASN A 59 7.90 -0.89 15.55
C ASN A 59 7.35 -0.12 14.35
N VAL A 60 6.71 -0.83 13.40
CA VAL A 60 6.10 -0.21 12.23
C VAL A 60 4.88 0.61 12.64
N ASN A 61 3.98 0.06 13.45
CA ASN A 61 2.78 0.74 13.94
C ASN A 61 3.14 2.09 14.62
N ARG A 62 4.11 2.09 15.51
CA ARG A 62 4.61 3.33 16.16
C ARG A 62 5.17 4.33 15.18
N THR A 63 5.80 3.86 14.11
CA THR A 63 6.35 4.75 13.07
C THR A 63 5.22 5.40 12.28
N ILE A 64 4.24 4.63 11.83
CA ILE A 64 3.08 5.14 11.10
C ILE A 64 2.27 6.11 11.97
N GLN A 65 1.99 5.73 13.22
CA GLN A 65 1.28 6.58 14.17
C GLN A 65 2.01 7.93 14.38
N ALA A 66 3.33 7.91 14.56
CA ALA A 66 4.11 9.14 14.77
C ALA A 66 4.12 10.04 13.52
N VAL A 67 4.20 9.47 12.32
CA VAL A 67 4.09 10.23 11.06
C VAL A 67 2.70 10.84 10.93
N SER A 68 1.65 10.06 11.17
CA SER A 68 0.26 10.54 11.17
C SER A 68 0.08 11.72 12.14
N GLN A 69 0.50 11.56 13.38
CA GLN A 69 0.44 12.63 14.39
C GLN A 69 1.20 13.89 13.97
N THR A 70 2.38 13.72 13.33
CA THR A 70 3.16 14.84 12.80
C THR A 70 2.37 15.59 11.74
N ILE A 71 1.79 14.88 10.76
CA ILE A 71 0.97 15.49 9.71
C ILE A 71 -0.22 16.23 10.32
N ARG A 72 -1.00 15.55 11.17
CA ARG A 72 -2.19 16.14 11.83
C ARG A 72 -1.88 17.38 12.67
N SER A 73 -0.70 17.44 13.28
CA SER A 73 -0.29 18.58 14.11
C SER A 73 0.20 19.79 13.32
N VAL A 74 0.71 19.58 12.10
CA VAL A 74 1.32 20.65 11.27
C VAL A 74 0.38 21.14 10.19
N ARG A 75 -0.21 20.20 9.42
CA ARG A 75 -1.16 20.46 8.34
C ARG A 75 -2.23 19.37 8.28
N PRO A 76 -3.30 19.48 9.09
CA PRO A 76 -4.33 18.44 9.24
C PRO A 76 -5.10 18.13 7.95
N GLU A 77 -5.09 19.04 6.96
CA GLU A 77 -5.69 18.84 5.65
C GLU A 77 -4.89 17.95 4.72
N VAL A 78 -3.59 17.73 4.99
CA VAL A 78 -2.74 16.86 4.18
C VAL A 78 -3.06 15.40 4.48
N LYS A 79 -3.47 14.65 3.46
CA LYS A 79 -3.75 13.21 3.59
C LYS A 79 -2.47 12.40 3.79
N PHE A 80 -2.61 11.28 4.49
CA PHE A 80 -1.54 10.29 4.63
C PHE A 80 -1.98 8.94 4.07
N GLY A 81 -1.26 8.40 3.10
CA GLY A 81 -1.61 7.15 2.44
C GLY A 81 -0.46 6.17 2.31
N ILE A 82 -0.83 4.91 2.15
CA ILE A 82 0.10 3.79 2.03
C ILE A 82 -0.21 2.98 0.78
N SER A 83 0.84 2.56 0.05
CA SER A 83 0.75 1.60 -1.06
C SER A 83 1.27 0.22 -0.61
N PRO A 84 0.45 -0.58 0.09
CA PRO A 84 0.89 -1.86 0.62
C PRO A 84 1.00 -2.93 -0.48
N PHE A 85 1.73 -4.01 -0.19
CA PHE A 85 1.71 -5.21 -1.04
C PHE A 85 0.27 -5.71 -1.22
N GLY A 86 -0.10 -6.15 -2.42
CA GLY A 86 -1.49 -6.48 -2.77
C GLY A 86 -2.11 -7.63 -1.95
N ILE A 87 -1.30 -8.53 -1.39
CA ILE A 87 -1.75 -9.62 -0.52
C ILE A 87 -1.51 -9.25 0.95
N TYR A 88 -2.58 -8.98 1.69
CA TYR A 88 -2.51 -8.56 3.10
C TYR A 88 -1.68 -9.49 3.98
N LYS A 89 -1.83 -10.80 3.82
CA LYS A 89 -1.07 -11.78 4.61
C LYS A 89 0.45 -11.55 4.50
N THR A 90 0.94 -11.17 3.32
CA THR A 90 2.37 -10.84 3.12
C THR A 90 2.75 -9.57 3.89
N ASN A 91 1.90 -8.54 3.87
CA ASN A 91 2.13 -7.33 4.67
C ASN A 91 2.26 -7.68 6.15
N TYR A 92 1.29 -8.39 6.69
CA TYR A 92 1.19 -8.69 8.11
C TYR A 92 2.30 -9.63 8.62
N GLU A 93 2.56 -10.74 7.89
CA GLU A 93 3.47 -11.80 8.34
C GLU A 93 4.93 -11.56 7.95
N GLN A 94 5.19 -10.89 6.82
CA GLN A 94 6.53 -10.79 6.23
C GLN A 94 7.10 -9.39 6.27
N LEU A 95 6.25 -8.36 6.09
CA LEU A 95 6.66 -6.95 6.11
C LEU A 95 6.31 -6.28 7.45
N TYR A 96 5.65 -7.01 8.35
CA TYR A 96 5.25 -6.55 9.69
C TYR A 96 4.40 -5.27 9.66
N ALA A 97 3.60 -5.12 8.63
CA ALA A 97 2.75 -3.97 8.37
C ALA A 97 1.27 -4.34 8.59
N ASP A 98 0.62 -3.74 9.57
CA ASP A 98 -0.78 -3.96 9.91
C ASP A 98 -1.65 -2.84 9.37
N ILE A 99 -1.89 -2.87 8.05
CA ILE A 99 -2.58 -1.82 7.31
C ILE A 99 -4.03 -1.64 7.79
N VAL A 100 -4.70 -2.74 8.14
CA VAL A 100 -6.09 -2.70 8.61
C VAL A 100 -6.16 -1.95 9.94
N LEU A 101 -5.27 -2.27 10.89
CA LEU A 101 -5.17 -1.53 12.15
C LEU A 101 -4.95 -0.04 11.91
N TRP A 102 -4.07 0.35 10.98
CA TRP A 102 -3.78 1.77 10.73
C TRP A 102 -4.98 2.52 10.17
N ALA A 103 -5.79 1.86 9.35
CA ALA A 103 -7.03 2.41 8.82
C ALA A 103 -8.12 2.50 9.91
N GLU A 104 -8.29 1.45 10.73
CA GLU A 104 -9.24 1.42 11.84
C GLU A 104 -8.96 2.50 12.89
N GLU A 105 -7.68 2.70 13.22
CA GLU A 105 -7.22 3.74 14.16
C GLU A 105 -7.21 5.16 13.56
N GLY A 106 -7.53 5.30 12.27
CA GLY A 106 -7.52 6.58 11.57
C GLY A 106 -6.13 7.22 11.42
N TRP A 107 -5.07 6.39 11.44
CA TRP A 107 -3.71 6.90 11.22
C TRP A 107 -3.42 7.19 9.77
N ILE A 108 -4.13 6.55 8.85
CA ILE A 108 -4.03 6.76 7.40
C ILE A 108 -5.38 7.13 6.81
N ASP A 109 -5.37 7.92 5.73
CA ASP A 109 -6.57 8.41 5.05
C ASP A 109 -6.93 7.59 3.82
N TYR A 110 -5.94 6.91 3.24
CA TYR A 110 -6.16 6.03 2.09
C TYR A 110 -5.13 4.92 1.98
N VAL A 111 -5.52 3.86 1.28
CA VAL A 111 -4.64 2.78 0.87
C VAL A 111 -4.64 2.64 -0.64
N ALA A 112 -3.48 2.32 -1.23
CA ALA A 112 -3.33 2.02 -2.66
C ALA A 112 -2.67 0.64 -2.84
N PRO A 113 -3.36 -0.48 -2.50
CA PRO A 113 -2.78 -1.81 -2.53
C PRO A 113 -2.30 -2.19 -3.93
N GLN A 114 -1.07 -2.71 -4.02
CA GLN A 114 -0.39 -3.07 -5.26
C GLN A 114 -0.93 -4.41 -5.79
N ILE A 115 -2.11 -4.39 -6.42
CA ILE A 115 -2.77 -5.60 -6.95
C ILE A 115 -2.25 -5.89 -8.36
N TYR A 116 -0.99 -6.29 -8.46
CA TYR A 116 -0.26 -6.42 -9.73
C TYR A 116 -0.41 -7.81 -10.39
N TRP A 117 -1.56 -8.45 -10.21
CA TRP A 117 -1.94 -9.72 -10.84
C TRP A 117 -3.14 -9.52 -11.77
N PRO A 118 -3.28 -10.38 -12.82
CA PRO A 118 -4.44 -10.29 -13.68
C PRO A 118 -5.69 -10.89 -13.01
N ILE A 119 -6.86 -10.55 -13.56
CA ILE A 119 -8.09 -11.30 -13.31
C ILE A 119 -7.91 -12.72 -13.87
N ASP A 120 -8.51 -13.71 -13.24
CA ASP A 120 -8.37 -15.14 -13.57
C ASP A 120 -6.93 -15.67 -13.35
N SER A 121 -6.21 -15.13 -12.40
CA SER A 121 -4.93 -15.65 -11.91
C SER A 121 -5.15 -16.86 -10.98
N THR A 122 -4.24 -17.11 -10.05
CA THR A 122 -4.43 -18.15 -9.02
C THR A 122 -5.42 -17.65 -7.96
N ALA A 123 -6.08 -18.56 -7.24
CA ALA A 123 -7.02 -18.21 -6.18
C ALA A 123 -6.44 -17.27 -5.10
N ALA A 124 -5.11 -17.32 -4.87
CA ALA A 124 -4.43 -16.48 -3.89
C ALA A 124 -4.01 -15.10 -4.42
N SER A 125 -4.02 -14.89 -5.74
CA SER A 125 -3.52 -13.68 -6.38
C SER A 125 -4.42 -13.19 -7.52
N ASP A 126 -5.68 -13.61 -7.54
CA ASP A 126 -6.68 -13.09 -8.50
C ASP A 126 -7.03 -11.64 -8.17
N TYR A 127 -6.93 -10.76 -9.16
CA TYR A 127 -7.20 -9.32 -8.99
C TYR A 127 -8.56 -9.05 -8.34
N ALA A 128 -9.62 -9.62 -8.87
CA ALA A 128 -10.97 -9.36 -8.41
C ALA A 128 -11.19 -9.82 -6.95
N THR A 129 -10.57 -10.92 -6.58
CA THR A 129 -10.60 -11.45 -5.19
C THR A 129 -9.87 -10.52 -4.24
N LEU A 130 -8.67 -10.04 -4.62
CA LEU A 130 -7.89 -9.12 -3.81
C LEU A 130 -8.56 -7.74 -3.69
N ALA A 131 -9.10 -7.20 -4.79
CA ALA A 131 -9.80 -5.93 -4.77
C ALA A 131 -11.01 -5.95 -3.82
N ARG A 132 -11.85 -6.99 -3.89
CA ARG A 132 -12.97 -7.19 -2.95
C ARG A 132 -12.50 -7.35 -1.51
N TRP A 133 -11.40 -8.06 -1.30
CA TRP A 133 -10.85 -8.22 0.05
C TRP A 133 -10.46 -6.86 0.64
N TRP A 134 -9.73 -6.03 -0.10
CA TRP A 134 -9.33 -4.70 0.35
C TRP A 134 -10.54 -3.80 0.61
N ALA A 135 -11.50 -3.77 -0.31
CA ALA A 135 -12.73 -2.99 -0.14
C ALA A 135 -13.53 -3.36 1.10
N ASN A 136 -13.54 -4.66 1.48
CA ASN A 136 -14.26 -5.13 2.67
C ASN A 136 -13.47 -4.99 3.96
N ALA A 137 -12.14 -5.03 3.92
CA ALA A 137 -11.28 -5.01 5.09
C ALA A 137 -10.98 -3.60 5.60
N ILE A 138 -11.01 -2.60 4.70
CA ILE A 138 -10.72 -1.21 5.05
C ILE A 138 -12.03 -0.51 5.48
N PRO A 139 -12.02 0.22 6.61
CA PRO A 139 -13.21 0.94 7.05
C PRO A 139 -13.57 2.09 6.10
N PRO A 140 -14.85 2.47 5.97
CA PRO A 140 -15.30 3.49 5.02
C PRO A 140 -14.77 4.90 5.30
N THR A 141 -14.07 5.10 6.40
CA THR A 141 -13.36 6.34 6.75
C THR A 141 -11.99 6.45 6.10
N CYS A 142 -11.50 5.37 5.45
CA CYS A 142 -10.22 5.30 4.76
C CYS A 142 -10.47 4.89 3.31
N GLU A 143 -10.04 5.71 2.35
CA GLU A 143 -10.29 5.51 0.92
C GLU A 143 -9.44 4.34 0.37
N VAL A 144 -9.98 3.59 -0.61
CA VAL A 144 -9.29 2.48 -1.27
C VAL A 144 -9.10 2.76 -2.76
N TYR A 145 -7.84 2.91 -3.17
CA TYR A 145 -7.42 3.10 -4.56
C TYR A 145 -6.68 1.86 -5.05
N THR A 146 -7.25 1.06 -5.94
CA THR A 146 -6.59 -0.16 -6.42
C THR A 146 -5.37 0.16 -7.29
N GLY A 147 -4.23 -0.45 -6.98
CA GLY A 147 -2.98 -0.29 -7.73
C GLY A 147 -2.92 -1.22 -8.94
N HIS A 148 -2.69 -0.65 -10.13
CA HIS A 148 -2.61 -1.35 -11.41
C HIS A 148 -1.20 -1.40 -11.97
N ALA A 149 -0.78 -2.57 -12.47
CA ALA A 149 0.54 -2.81 -13.05
C ALA A 149 0.62 -2.37 -14.51
N MET A 150 0.59 -1.07 -14.80
CA MET A 150 0.72 -0.55 -16.18
C MET A 150 2.00 -1.00 -16.89
N TYR A 151 3.07 -1.23 -16.13
CA TYR A 151 4.35 -1.72 -16.68
C TYR A 151 4.27 -3.13 -17.29
N ARG A 152 3.27 -3.92 -16.90
CA ARG A 152 3.06 -5.29 -17.41
C ARG A 152 2.31 -5.33 -18.73
N MET A 153 1.78 -4.21 -19.19
CA MET A 153 1.07 -4.14 -20.45
C MET A 153 1.93 -4.64 -21.62
N GLY A 154 1.38 -5.59 -22.39
CA GLY A 154 2.12 -6.26 -23.48
C GLY A 154 2.85 -7.53 -23.06
N GLU A 155 2.95 -7.86 -21.76
CA GLU A 155 3.58 -9.10 -21.27
C GLU A 155 2.61 -10.29 -21.38
N GLY A 156 3.04 -11.39 -22.00
CA GLY A 156 2.30 -12.65 -22.03
C GLY A 156 0.85 -12.52 -22.57
N LYS A 157 0.04 -13.57 -22.37
CA LYS A 157 -1.31 -13.61 -22.95
C LYS A 157 -2.32 -12.67 -22.24
N GLN A 158 -2.25 -12.56 -20.91
CA GLN A 158 -3.24 -11.83 -20.10
C GLN A 158 -3.07 -10.32 -20.18
N TRP A 159 -1.83 -9.84 -20.27
CA TRP A 159 -1.47 -8.42 -20.36
C TRP A 159 -1.35 -7.91 -21.82
N LYS A 160 -1.61 -8.77 -22.81
CA LYS A 160 -1.59 -8.35 -24.21
C LYS A 160 -2.74 -7.39 -24.50
N VAL A 161 -2.41 -6.28 -25.14
CA VAL A 161 -3.34 -5.37 -25.81
C VAL A 161 -4.27 -4.56 -24.85
N GLY A 162 -3.85 -4.27 -23.64
CA GLY A 162 -4.55 -3.33 -22.75
C GLY A 162 -5.94 -3.75 -22.26
N ASN A 163 -6.40 -4.94 -22.64
CA ASN A 163 -7.70 -5.40 -22.19
C ASN A 163 -7.71 -5.74 -20.69
N GLU A 164 -6.56 -6.13 -20.12
CA GLU A 164 -6.50 -6.52 -18.70
C GLU A 164 -6.77 -5.33 -17.77
N ILE A 165 -6.14 -4.20 -17.98
CA ILE A 165 -6.38 -3.00 -17.15
C ILE A 165 -7.84 -2.53 -17.32
N VAL A 166 -8.39 -2.55 -18.54
CA VAL A 166 -9.80 -2.21 -18.77
C VAL A 166 -10.73 -3.18 -18.03
N ARG A 167 -10.42 -4.50 -18.05
CA ARG A 167 -11.19 -5.50 -17.29
C ARG A 167 -11.14 -5.23 -15.78
N GLN A 168 -9.97 -4.84 -15.27
CA GLN A 168 -9.79 -4.50 -13.86
C GLN A 168 -10.60 -3.25 -13.48
N ASN A 169 -10.60 -2.21 -14.32
CA ASN A 169 -11.42 -1.00 -14.10
C ASN A 169 -12.91 -1.34 -14.09
N VAL A 170 -13.38 -2.14 -15.06
CA VAL A 170 -14.79 -2.61 -15.08
C VAL A 170 -15.11 -3.46 -13.85
N CYS A 171 -14.16 -4.26 -13.37
CA CYS A 171 -14.32 -5.03 -12.14
C CYS A 171 -14.51 -4.09 -10.94
N ASN A 172 -13.69 -3.05 -10.81
CA ASN A 172 -13.76 -2.08 -9.71
C ASN A 172 -15.10 -1.35 -9.65
N GLN A 173 -15.67 -0.97 -10.81
CA GLN A 173 -17.00 -0.32 -10.88
C GLN A 173 -18.14 -1.17 -10.28
N ASN A 174 -17.91 -2.48 -10.10
CA ASN A 174 -18.85 -3.41 -9.51
C ASN A 174 -18.47 -3.86 -8.09
N ILE A 175 -17.52 -3.18 -7.45
CA ILE A 175 -17.09 -3.44 -6.08
C ILE A 175 -17.35 -2.17 -5.26
N GLU A 176 -18.29 -2.27 -4.34
CA GLU A 176 -18.53 -1.21 -3.36
C GLU A 176 -17.32 -1.06 -2.43
N GLY A 177 -16.93 0.17 -2.10
CA GLY A 177 -15.78 0.47 -1.26
C GLY A 177 -14.45 0.62 -2.03
N ILE A 178 -14.47 0.65 -3.37
CA ILE A 178 -13.35 1.12 -4.20
C ILE A 178 -13.62 2.55 -4.61
N ASP A 179 -12.73 3.48 -4.19
CA ASP A 179 -12.86 4.92 -4.43
C ASP A 179 -12.18 5.38 -5.73
N GLY A 180 -11.25 4.56 -6.27
CA GLY A 180 -10.57 4.87 -7.51
C GLY A 180 -9.41 3.93 -7.84
N GLU A 181 -8.59 4.34 -8.82
CA GLU A 181 -7.48 3.56 -9.32
C GLU A 181 -6.17 4.34 -9.31
N CYS A 182 -5.06 3.62 -9.07
CA CYS A 182 -3.69 4.12 -9.12
C CYS A 182 -2.87 3.32 -10.14
N TYR A 183 -2.38 3.99 -11.19
CA TYR A 183 -1.64 3.33 -12.28
C TYR A 183 -0.13 3.45 -12.11
N TYR A 184 0.54 2.35 -11.82
CA TYR A 184 2.00 2.33 -11.70
C TYR A 184 2.65 1.94 -13.04
N SER A 185 3.27 2.88 -13.73
CA SER A 185 3.45 4.29 -13.35
C SER A 185 3.17 5.21 -14.54
N ALA A 186 3.16 6.52 -14.33
CA ALA A 186 2.96 7.55 -15.35
C ALA A 186 3.82 7.34 -16.61
N LYS A 187 5.07 6.90 -16.47
CA LYS A 187 5.96 6.55 -17.58
C LYS A 187 5.29 5.55 -18.55
N PHE A 188 4.67 4.52 -18.02
CA PHE A 188 4.04 3.49 -18.84
C PHE A 188 2.69 3.94 -19.40
N VAL A 189 1.96 4.77 -18.68
CA VAL A 189 0.72 5.41 -19.17
C VAL A 189 1.04 6.28 -20.38
N LEU A 190 2.06 7.13 -20.28
CA LEU A 190 2.46 8.04 -21.37
C LEU A 190 3.03 7.33 -22.60
N GLN A 191 3.53 6.10 -22.45
CA GLN A 191 4.03 5.28 -23.54
C GLN A 191 2.94 4.51 -24.28
N GLN A 192 1.70 4.50 -23.78
CA GLN A 192 0.61 3.74 -24.38
C GLN A 192 0.05 4.44 -25.62
N PRO A 193 -0.41 3.67 -26.63
CA PRO A 193 -1.12 4.24 -27.77
C PRO A 193 -2.39 4.99 -27.31
N ASN A 194 -2.69 6.13 -27.94
CA ASN A 194 -3.89 6.92 -27.65
C ASN A 194 -5.20 6.13 -27.62
N ALA A 195 -5.29 5.06 -28.42
CA ALA A 195 -6.46 4.18 -28.45
C ALA A 195 -6.67 3.40 -27.12
N LEU A 196 -5.60 3.15 -26.38
CA LEU A 196 -5.68 2.50 -25.07
C LEU A 196 -6.07 3.49 -23.99
N LEU A 197 -5.44 4.67 -23.97
CA LEU A 197 -5.76 5.73 -23.01
C LEU A 197 -7.22 6.17 -23.07
N ARG A 198 -7.87 6.07 -24.26
CA ARG A 198 -9.29 6.35 -24.40
C ARG A 198 -10.21 5.28 -23.83
N LYS A 199 -9.68 4.12 -23.42
CA LYS A 199 -10.44 3.00 -22.83
C LYS A 199 -10.25 2.89 -21.33
N LEU A 200 -9.23 3.59 -20.78
CA LEU A 200 -9.02 3.77 -19.35
C LEU A 200 -9.86 4.92 -18.82
#